data_2cea4efabd070992233129feb689cd27
#
_entry.id   2cea4efabd070992233129feb689cd27
#
_cell.length_a   1.000
_cell.length_b   1.000
_cell.length_c   1.000
_cell.angle_alpha   90.00
_cell.angle_beta   90.00
_cell.angle_gamma   90.00
#
_symmetry.space_group_name_H-M   'P 1'
#
loop_
_entity.id
_entity.type
_entity.pdbx_description
1 polymer ?
#
loop_
_entity_poly.entity_id
_entity_poly.type
_entity_poly.pdbx_seq_one_letter_code
_entity_poly.pdbx_strand_id
1 'polypeptide(L)'
;MVVLCGCSVKRNNFFSRNYHQLTTRYNVYFNGDQALKSGIKHMENRHKEDYTHLLPVFVSNDEQTRSICSSDMDYAIEKAAKAIDKHSITAKPRRRKNKDSKNYQTFR
;
A
#
# COMPACT_ATOMS: atom_id res chain seq x y z
N MET A 1 35.71 2.69 -6.34
CA MET A 1 35.34 2.12 -5.03
C MET A 1 33.86 2.44 -4.76
N VAL A 2 32.98 1.48 -5.04
CA VAL A 2 31.52 1.69 -4.87
C VAL A 2 31.19 1.41 -3.41
N VAL A 3 30.96 2.47 -2.63
CA VAL A 3 30.45 2.35 -1.26
C VAL A 3 28.98 2.02 -1.34
N LEU A 4 28.65 0.76 -1.24
CA LEU A 4 27.27 0.28 -1.05
C LEU A 4 26.83 0.70 0.37
N CYS A 5 26.40 1.95 0.51
CA CYS A 5 25.69 2.39 1.70
C CYS A 5 24.34 1.69 1.78
N GLY A 6 24.29 0.51 2.41
CA GLY A 6 23.06 -0.21 2.68
C GLY A 6 22.10 0.69 3.45
N CYS A 7 21.00 1.09 2.82
CA CYS A 7 19.91 1.82 3.47
C CYS A 7 19.23 0.89 4.47
N SER A 8 19.61 1.01 5.74
CA SER A 8 19.04 0.19 6.80
C SER A 8 17.84 0.88 7.45
N VAL A 9 16.75 0.14 7.66
CA VAL A 9 15.56 0.57 8.43
C VAL A 9 15.92 0.99 9.87
N LYS A 10 17.04 0.47 10.39
CA LYS A 10 17.55 0.80 11.73
C LYS A 10 18.22 2.17 11.81
N ARG A 11 18.48 2.84 10.69
CA ARG A 11 19.13 4.16 10.65
C ARG A 11 18.14 5.24 10.25
N ASN A 12 18.00 6.27 11.09
CA ASN A 12 17.17 7.44 10.80
C ASN A 12 18.02 8.59 10.27
N ASN A 13 18.63 8.40 9.10
CA ASN A 13 19.40 9.43 8.40
C ASN A 13 18.54 10.03 7.27
N PHE A 14 18.87 11.25 6.83
CA PHE A 14 18.20 11.93 5.73
C PHE A 14 18.13 11.06 4.45
N PHE A 15 19.23 10.45 4.07
CA PHE A 15 19.29 9.58 2.88
C PHE A 15 18.45 8.31 3.03
N SER A 16 18.49 7.66 4.20
CA SER A 16 17.68 6.47 4.47
C SER A 16 16.19 6.79 4.42
N ARG A 17 15.77 7.90 5.01
CA ARG A 17 14.38 8.35 5.00
C ARG A 17 13.89 8.62 3.58
N ASN A 18 14.65 9.39 2.79
CA ASN A 18 14.28 9.70 1.41
C ASN A 18 14.22 8.45 0.55
N TYR A 19 15.17 7.54 0.69
CA TYR A 19 15.17 6.27 -0.04
C TYR A 19 13.91 5.45 0.28
N HIS A 20 13.61 5.24 1.56
CA HIS A 20 12.43 4.47 1.96
C HIS A 20 11.13 5.15 1.55
N GLN A 21 11.04 6.47 1.69
CA GLN A 21 9.87 7.25 1.26
C GLN A 21 9.67 7.15 -0.26
N LEU A 22 10.72 7.31 -1.04
CA LEU A 22 10.67 7.23 -2.50
C LEU A 22 10.25 5.84 -2.96
N THR A 23 10.91 4.81 -2.45
CA THR A 23 10.64 3.41 -2.81
C THR A 23 9.23 3.00 -2.42
N THR A 24 8.78 3.37 -1.22
CA THR A 24 7.41 3.06 -0.77
C THR A 24 6.40 3.74 -1.66
N ARG A 25 6.57 5.03 -1.95
CA ARG A 25 5.58 5.80 -2.71
C ARG A 25 5.49 5.36 -4.17
N TYR A 26 6.62 5.24 -4.85
CA TYR A 26 6.65 5.04 -6.30
C TYR A 26 6.70 3.58 -6.73
N ASN A 27 6.98 2.67 -5.84
CA ASN A 27 7.01 1.25 -6.16
C ASN A 27 5.94 0.48 -5.38
N VAL A 28 6.08 0.42 -4.06
CA VAL A 28 5.24 -0.47 -3.26
C VAL A 28 3.80 0.03 -3.19
N TYR A 29 3.61 1.30 -2.83
CA TYR A 29 2.28 1.91 -2.74
C TYR A 29 1.59 1.99 -4.10
N PHE A 30 2.31 2.44 -5.14
CA PHE A 30 1.74 2.53 -6.48
C PHE A 30 1.24 1.19 -7.00
N ASN A 31 2.03 0.12 -6.86
CA ASN A 31 1.63 -1.21 -7.29
C ASN A 31 0.45 -1.76 -6.47
N GLY A 32 0.41 -1.48 -5.17
CA GLY A 32 -0.73 -1.83 -4.31
C GLY A 32 -2.02 -1.09 -4.71
N ASP A 33 -1.93 0.21 -4.97
CA ASP A 33 -3.04 1.04 -5.43
C ASP A 33 -3.57 0.59 -6.80
N GLN A 34 -2.67 0.24 -7.72
CA GLN A 34 -3.06 -0.30 -9.03
C GLN A 34 -3.79 -1.65 -8.89
N ALA A 35 -3.31 -2.54 -8.03
CA ALA A 35 -3.96 -3.82 -7.78
C ALA A 35 -5.36 -3.62 -7.16
N LEU A 36 -5.49 -2.73 -6.19
CA LEU A 36 -6.78 -2.39 -5.59
C LEU A 36 -7.77 -1.85 -6.63
N LYS A 37 -7.34 -0.91 -7.46
CA LYS A 37 -8.16 -0.34 -8.54
C LYS A 37 -8.55 -1.38 -9.59
N SER A 38 -7.63 -2.28 -9.93
CA SER A 38 -7.90 -3.40 -10.83
C SER A 38 -8.97 -4.32 -10.26
N GLY A 39 -8.85 -4.71 -9.00
CA GLY A 39 -9.83 -5.55 -8.32
C GLY A 39 -11.22 -4.91 -8.28
N ILE A 40 -11.31 -3.62 -7.95
CA ILE A 40 -12.58 -2.87 -7.97
C ILE A 40 -13.18 -2.85 -9.38
N LYS A 41 -12.37 -2.57 -10.39
CA LYS A 41 -12.82 -2.53 -11.78
C LYS A 41 -13.29 -3.92 -12.28
N HIS A 42 -12.60 -4.99 -11.89
CA HIS A 42 -13.05 -6.35 -12.20
C HIS A 42 -14.40 -6.67 -11.55
N MET A 43 -14.59 -6.24 -10.31
CA MET A 43 -15.87 -6.38 -9.60
C MET A 43 -16.99 -5.60 -10.31
N GLU A 44 -16.78 -4.35 -10.66
CA GLU A 44 -17.74 -3.50 -11.37
C GLU A 44 -18.10 -4.06 -12.75
N ASN A 45 -17.10 -4.48 -13.53
CA ASN A 45 -17.33 -5.00 -14.89
C ASN A 45 -18.08 -6.34 -14.92
N ARG A 46 -17.97 -7.13 -13.85
CA ARG A 46 -18.64 -8.44 -13.74
C ARG A 46 -19.99 -8.35 -13.06
N HIS A 47 -20.25 -7.29 -12.33
CA HIS A 47 -21.53 -7.06 -11.69
C HIS A 47 -22.61 -6.87 -12.76
N LYS A 48 -23.56 -7.78 -12.78
CA LYS A 48 -24.75 -7.68 -13.66
C LYS A 48 -25.92 -7.21 -12.80
N GLU A 49 -26.38 -6.00 -13.09
CA GLU A 49 -27.52 -5.44 -12.37
C GLU A 49 -28.82 -6.15 -12.74
N ASP A 50 -29.58 -6.55 -11.75
CA ASP A 50 -30.92 -7.09 -11.90
C ASP A 50 -31.96 -6.00 -11.61
N TYR A 51 -32.49 -5.41 -12.67
CA TYR A 51 -33.48 -4.34 -12.60
C TYR A 51 -34.89 -4.81 -12.20
N THR A 52 -35.10 -6.10 -11.97
CA THR A 52 -36.37 -6.64 -11.48
C THR A 52 -36.55 -6.43 -9.98
N HIS A 53 -35.46 -6.19 -9.25
CA HIS A 53 -35.45 -5.94 -7.83
C HIS A 53 -34.92 -4.55 -7.50
N LEU A 54 -35.14 -4.10 -6.25
CA LEU A 54 -34.58 -2.85 -5.77
C LEU A 54 -33.05 -2.93 -5.80
N LEU A 55 -32.41 -2.05 -6.57
CA LEU A 55 -30.96 -2.06 -6.73
C LEU A 55 -30.27 -1.73 -5.40
N PRO A 56 -29.27 -2.52 -5.00
CA PRO A 56 -28.47 -2.21 -3.82
C PRO A 56 -27.59 -0.97 -4.08
N VAL A 57 -27.42 -0.14 -3.08
CA VAL A 57 -26.56 1.07 -3.15
C VAL A 57 -25.09 0.70 -3.34
N PHE A 58 -24.69 -0.48 -2.87
CA PHE A 58 -23.35 -1.01 -3.02
C PHE A 58 -23.39 -2.33 -3.77
N VAL A 59 -22.34 -2.59 -4.56
CA VAL A 59 -22.17 -3.88 -5.25
C VAL A 59 -22.21 -5.00 -4.22
N SER A 60 -23.03 -6.01 -4.50
CA SER A 60 -23.24 -7.14 -3.58
C SER A 60 -21.93 -7.88 -3.32
N ASN A 61 -21.68 -8.18 -2.05
CA ASN A 61 -20.54 -8.99 -1.62
C ASN A 61 -20.91 -10.48 -1.64
N ASP A 62 -21.26 -10.97 -2.82
CA ASP A 62 -21.54 -12.39 -3.03
C ASP A 62 -20.23 -13.18 -3.23
N GLU A 63 -20.31 -14.51 -3.14
CA GLU A 63 -19.14 -15.39 -3.27
C GLU A 63 -18.50 -15.32 -4.65
N GLN A 64 -19.30 -15.09 -5.70
CA GLN A 64 -18.78 -14.96 -7.07
C GLN A 64 -17.96 -13.68 -7.22
N THR A 65 -18.46 -12.56 -6.72
CA THR A 65 -17.76 -11.27 -6.72
C THR A 65 -16.46 -11.36 -5.93
N ARG A 66 -16.46 -12.02 -4.76
CA ARG A 66 -15.26 -12.25 -3.95
C ARG A 66 -14.20 -13.05 -4.68
N SER A 67 -14.57 -14.14 -5.34
CA SER A 67 -13.62 -14.99 -6.06
C SER A 67 -12.93 -14.27 -7.23
N ILE A 68 -13.63 -13.34 -7.88
CA ILE A 68 -13.11 -12.58 -9.02
C ILE A 68 -12.02 -11.60 -8.61
N CYS A 69 -12.21 -10.91 -7.49
CA CYS A 69 -11.29 -9.86 -7.06
C CYS A 69 -10.27 -10.32 -6.01
N SER A 70 -10.36 -11.56 -5.49
CA SER A 70 -9.52 -12.05 -4.40
C SER A 70 -8.02 -11.93 -4.71
N SER A 71 -7.60 -12.33 -5.91
CA SER A 71 -6.19 -12.27 -6.33
C SER A 71 -5.61 -10.85 -6.30
N ASP A 72 -6.36 -9.88 -6.82
CA ASP A 72 -5.93 -8.48 -6.85
C ASP A 72 -5.91 -7.88 -5.43
N MET A 73 -6.89 -8.23 -4.60
CA MET A 73 -6.96 -7.78 -3.21
C MET A 73 -5.85 -8.38 -2.35
N ASP A 74 -5.56 -9.67 -2.51
CA ASP A 74 -4.44 -10.33 -1.82
C ASP A 74 -3.11 -9.70 -2.21
N TYR A 75 -2.90 -9.40 -3.49
CA TYR A 75 -1.71 -8.70 -3.94
C TYR A 75 -1.60 -7.28 -3.37
N ALA A 76 -2.70 -6.54 -3.29
CA ALA A 76 -2.72 -5.22 -2.64
C ALA A 76 -2.36 -5.31 -1.15
N ILE A 77 -2.89 -6.31 -0.44
CA ILE A 77 -2.58 -6.58 0.97
C ILE A 77 -1.10 -6.95 1.14
N GLU A 78 -0.55 -7.81 0.28
CA GLU A 78 0.87 -8.16 0.29
C GLU A 78 1.76 -6.92 0.12
N LYS A 79 1.43 -6.04 -0.83
CA LYS A 79 2.18 -4.78 -1.02
C LYS A 79 2.07 -3.86 0.19
N ALA A 80 0.90 -3.74 0.80
CA ALA A 80 0.72 -2.95 2.01
C ALA A 80 1.55 -3.52 3.18
N ALA A 81 1.50 -4.82 3.41
CA ALA A 81 2.32 -5.50 4.41
C ALA A 81 3.82 -5.30 4.17
N LYS A 82 4.26 -5.40 2.90
CA LYS A 82 5.66 -5.16 2.51
C LYS A 82 6.09 -3.71 2.77
N ALA A 83 5.20 -2.73 2.53
CA ALA A 83 5.49 -1.33 2.84
C ALA A 83 5.75 -1.13 4.34
N ILE A 84 4.94 -1.75 5.18
CA ILE A 84 5.08 -1.67 6.64
C ILE A 84 6.36 -2.38 7.10
N ASP A 85 6.59 -3.61 6.65
CA ASP A 85 7.72 -4.44 7.11
C ASP A 85 9.08 -3.89 6.63
N LYS A 86 9.21 -3.56 5.35
CA LYS A 86 10.50 -3.22 4.72
C LYS A 86 10.84 -1.73 4.75
N HIS A 87 9.84 -0.86 4.80
CA HIS A 87 10.04 0.58 4.63
C HIS A 87 9.63 1.41 5.84
N SER A 88 9.06 0.82 6.88
CA SER A 88 8.80 1.49 8.15
C SER A 88 10.11 1.67 8.92
N ILE A 89 10.53 2.92 9.10
CA ILE A 89 11.72 3.23 9.89
C ILE A 89 11.36 3.22 11.37
N THR A 90 11.90 2.25 12.10
CA THR A 90 11.64 2.07 13.54
C THR A 90 12.62 2.83 14.44
N ALA A 91 13.73 3.33 13.86
CA ALA A 91 14.74 4.05 14.61
C ALA A 91 14.25 5.39 15.13
N LYS A 92 14.47 5.67 16.41
CA LYS A 92 14.16 6.97 17.03
C LYS A 92 14.97 8.11 16.36
N PRO A 93 14.36 9.30 16.14
CA PRO A 93 15.10 10.43 15.60
C PRO A 93 16.20 10.88 16.56
N ARG A 94 17.37 11.21 16.02
CA ARG A 94 18.55 11.64 16.83
C ARG A 94 18.34 12.91 17.65
N ARG A 95 17.37 13.77 17.27
CA ARG A 95 17.06 15.01 17.97
C ARG A 95 15.66 14.96 18.55
N ARG A 96 15.56 15.16 19.90
CA ARG A 96 14.28 15.23 20.63
C ARG A 96 13.31 16.32 20.12
N LYS A 97 13.80 17.34 19.38
CA LYS A 97 12.99 18.47 18.88
C LYS A 97 12.06 18.12 17.73
N ASN A 98 12.24 17.00 17.05
CA ASN A 98 11.36 16.59 15.94
C ASN A 98 10.53 15.37 16.34
N LYS A 99 9.60 15.57 17.26
CA LYS A 99 8.51 14.60 17.49
C LYS A 99 7.71 14.31 16.22
N ASP A 100 7.71 15.28 15.30
CA ASP A 100 7.00 15.22 14.03
C ASP A 100 7.77 14.53 12.90
N SER A 101 9.02 14.11 13.15
CA SER A 101 9.80 13.34 12.18
C SER A 101 9.52 11.84 12.22
N LYS A 102 8.38 11.44 12.75
CA LYS A 102 7.88 10.07 12.63
C LYS A 102 7.66 9.74 11.17
N ASN A 103 7.87 8.51 10.81
CA ASN A 103 7.78 8.03 9.42
C ASN A 103 6.35 7.97 8.86
N TYR A 104 5.38 8.60 9.52
CA TYR A 104 4.05 8.73 8.95
C TYR A 104 4.04 9.39 7.56
N GLN A 105 5.07 10.14 7.22
CA GLN A 105 5.27 10.67 5.86
C GLN A 105 5.55 9.58 4.82
N THR A 106 5.95 8.40 5.25
CA THR A 106 6.13 7.24 4.36
C THR A 106 4.81 6.67 3.90
N PHE A 107 3.75 6.88 4.69
CA PHE A 107 2.42 6.32 4.49
C PHE A 107 1.33 7.37 4.17
N ARG A 108 1.72 8.62 3.91
CA ARG A 108 0.84 9.71 3.51
C ARG A 108 0.59 9.76 2.03
#